data_5bfe1aa456d4cdde31c5b8e14822c516
#
_entry.id   5bfe1aa456d4cdde31c5b8e14822c516
#
_cell.length_a   1.000
_cell.length_b   1.000
_cell.length_c   1.000
_cell.angle_alpha   90.00
_cell.angle_beta   90.00
_cell.angle_gamma   90.00
#
_symmetry.space_group_name_H-M   'P 1'
#
loop_
_entity.id
_entity.type
_entity.pdbx_description
1 polymer ?
#
loop_
_entity_poly.entity_id
_entity_poly.type
_entity_poly.pdbx_seq_one_letter_code
_entity_poly.pdbx_strand_id
1 'polypeptide(L)'
;AVDDTHGKIYPSSHSSVTTGCIGAAINFHDDIVFFSDRGMEGISGDITTEQVVAHRSTLVDRKLISNTAYKDMVLAEWEGYLLVFVGNEVYLADSRAVFTNEDHIEYEWFYWRLDKEVTSAKVHNGTLYVGTKDGGLYTLTDHKANVESYWVTPKDKFKYPHMQKTTNKRGCVAEATGDIAVYAKLEDTDFELIGEYNNVTDYFVSRIKRKKFKDIQLKFHSNTRFSLESVTLEAWIGGYIKR
;
A
#
# COMPACT_ATOMS: atom_id res chain seq x y z
N ALA A 1 -21.12 4.30 -31.64
CA ALA A 1 -21.81 5.29 -32.47
C ALA A 1 -23.30 4.97 -32.51
N VAL A 2 -24.14 5.99 -32.51
CA VAL A 2 -25.60 5.87 -32.64
C VAL A 2 -25.95 6.14 -34.12
N ASP A 3 -26.72 5.22 -34.70
CA ASP A 3 -27.32 5.44 -36.00
C ASP A 3 -28.65 6.20 -35.80
N ASP A 4 -28.61 7.51 -36.05
CA ASP A 4 -29.77 8.40 -35.89
C ASP A 4 -30.94 8.07 -36.83
N THR A 5 -30.67 7.34 -37.92
CA THR A 5 -31.67 6.97 -38.90
C THR A 5 -32.52 5.77 -38.48
N HIS A 6 -31.94 4.87 -37.71
CA HIS A 6 -32.58 3.60 -37.34
C HIS A 6 -32.67 3.37 -35.82
N GLY A 7 -32.17 4.30 -35.00
CA GLY A 7 -32.16 4.18 -33.56
C GLY A 7 -31.29 3.03 -33.03
N LYS A 8 -30.36 2.49 -33.84
CA LYS A 8 -29.47 1.40 -33.46
C LYS A 8 -28.19 1.97 -32.87
N ILE A 9 -27.74 1.34 -31.80
CA ILE A 9 -26.44 1.62 -31.17
C ILE A 9 -25.43 0.60 -31.68
N TYR A 10 -24.37 1.08 -32.31
CA TYR A 10 -23.25 0.24 -32.74
C TYR A 10 -22.05 0.54 -31.86
N PRO A 11 -21.38 -0.47 -31.31
CA PRO A 11 -20.14 -0.24 -30.60
C PRO A 11 -19.11 0.33 -31.57
N SER A 12 -18.51 1.46 -31.22
CA SER A 12 -17.46 2.08 -32.04
C SER A 12 -16.12 1.38 -31.91
N SER A 13 -15.95 0.65 -30.82
CA SER A 13 -14.75 -0.17 -30.55
C SER A 13 -15.15 -1.42 -29.77
N HIS A 14 -14.44 -2.48 -30.03
CA HIS A 14 -14.57 -3.75 -29.29
C HIS A 14 -13.16 -4.24 -28.98
N SER A 15 -12.89 -4.46 -27.69
CA SER A 15 -11.67 -5.09 -27.23
C SER A 15 -12.03 -6.28 -26.34
N SER A 16 -11.26 -7.36 -26.46
CA SER A 16 -11.40 -8.51 -25.58
C SER A 16 -10.32 -8.47 -24.51
N VAL A 17 -10.71 -8.73 -23.27
CA VAL A 17 -9.84 -8.81 -22.12
C VAL A 17 -9.65 -10.28 -21.78
N THR A 18 -8.40 -10.73 -21.70
CA THR A 18 -8.07 -12.14 -21.42
C THR A 18 -8.19 -12.48 -19.92
N THR A 19 -8.16 -11.47 -19.05
CA THR A 19 -8.26 -11.64 -17.61
C THR A 19 -9.68 -11.30 -17.15
N GLY A 20 -10.34 -12.25 -16.49
CA GLY A 20 -11.72 -12.09 -16.03
C GLY A 20 -11.80 -11.34 -14.70
N CYS A 21 -12.87 -10.54 -14.52
CA CYS A 21 -13.23 -9.98 -13.22
C CYS A 21 -13.90 -11.06 -12.37
N ILE A 22 -13.33 -11.36 -11.20
CA ILE A 22 -13.87 -12.35 -10.24
C ILE A 22 -14.40 -11.73 -8.96
N GLY A 23 -14.26 -10.43 -8.80
CA GLY A 23 -14.75 -9.66 -7.66
C GLY A 23 -15.53 -8.43 -8.10
N ALA A 24 -15.20 -7.28 -7.54
CA ALA A 24 -15.81 -6.01 -7.86
C ALA A 24 -15.01 -5.26 -8.95
N ALA A 25 -15.68 -4.33 -9.62
CA ALA A 25 -15.09 -3.39 -10.55
C ALA A 25 -15.57 -1.97 -10.23
N ILE A 26 -14.71 -0.98 -10.45
CA ILE A 26 -15.02 0.43 -10.23
C ILE A 26 -14.32 1.30 -11.28
N ASN A 27 -14.94 2.41 -11.61
CA ASN A 27 -14.27 3.45 -12.38
C ASN A 27 -13.45 4.31 -11.40
N PHE A 28 -12.13 4.33 -11.56
CA PHE A 28 -11.20 5.03 -10.68
C PHE A 28 -10.29 5.91 -11.53
N HIS A 29 -10.48 7.23 -11.43
CA HIS A 29 -9.91 8.20 -12.37
C HIS A 29 -10.29 7.86 -13.83
N ASP A 30 -9.30 7.71 -14.70
CA ASP A 30 -9.50 7.38 -16.11
C ASP A 30 -9.36 5.85 -16.37
N ASP A 31 -9.34 5.06 -15.30
CA ASP A 31 -9.09 3.63 -15.35
C ASP A 31 -10.31 2.84 -14.84
N ILE A 32 -10.69 1.77 -15.51
CA ILE A 32 -11.65 0.80 -14.98
C ILE A 32 -10.85 -0.24 -14.21
N VAL A 33 -10.86 -0.13 -12.89
CA VAL A 33 -10.12 -1.05 -12.01
C VAL A 33 -11.03 -2.18 -11.57
N PHE A 34 -10.55 -3.41 -11.65
CA PHE A 34 -11.29 -4.61 -11.26
C PHE A 34 -10.36 -5.64 -10.60
N PHE A 35 -10.96 -6.57 -9.85
CA PHE A 35 -10.22 -7.66 -9.22
C PHE A 35 -10.25 -8.92 -10.07
N SER A 36 -9.08 -9.50 -10.29
CA SER A 36 -8.86 -10.75 -11.03
C SER A 36 -8.20 -11.82 -10.13
N ASP A 37 -7.94 -12.98 -10.69
CA ASP A 37 -7.15 -14.04 -10.03
C ASP A 37 -5.67 -13.68 -9.83
N ARG A 38 -5.22 -12.56 -10.43
CA ARG A 38 -3.84 -12.05 -10.32
C ARG A 38 -3.73 -10.86 -9.36
N GLY A 39 -4.83 -10.26 -8.96
CA GLY A 39 -4.89 -9.04 -8.14
C GLY A 39 -5.75 -7.95 -8.77
N MET A 40 -5.46 -6.69 -8.49
CA MET A 40 -6.15 -5.55 -9.10
C MET A 40 -5.55 -5.27 -10.47
N GLU A 41 -6.42 -5.24 -11.47
CA GLU A 41 -6.11 -4.94 -12.85
C GLU A 41 -6.81 -3.64 -13.26
N GLY A 42 -6.21 -2.88 -14.18
CA GLY A 42 -6.79 -1.68 -14.75
C GLY A 42 -6.93 -1.75 -16.26
N ILE A 43 -8.01 -1.21 -16.80
CA ILE A 43 -8.21 -1.04 -18.23
C ILE A 43 -8.06 0.45 -18.51
N SER A 44 -6.89 0.87 -18.96
CA SER A 44 -6.69 2.27 -19.31
C SER A 44 -7.38 2.61 -20.63
N GLY A 45 -7.91 3.84 -20.72
CA GLY A 45 -8.69 4.31 -21.87
C GLY A 45 -7.91 4.52 -23.18
N ASP A 46 -6.64 4.18 -23.23
CA ASP A 46 -5.85 4.32 -24.45
C ASP A 46 -6.05 3.10 -25.37
N ILE A 47 -7.11 3.19 -26.16
CA ILE A 47 -7.60 2.17 -27.09
C ILE A 47 -6.61 1.90 -28.26
N THR A 48 -5.54 2.67 -28.36
CA THR A 48 -4.61 2.59 -29.50
C THR A 48 -3.46 1.60 -29.27
N THR A 49 -3.25 1.12 -28.08
CA THR A 49 -2.22 0.11 -27.76
C THR A 49 -2.84 -1.26 -27.55
N GLU A 50 -2.16 -2.30 -28.01
CA GLU A 50 -2.61 -3.71 -27.87
C GLU A 50 -2.74 -4.19 -26.42
N GLN A 51 -2.23 -3.46 -25.43
CA GLN A 51 -2.32 -3.77 -24.01
C GLN A 51 -3.51 -3.05 -23.39
N VAL A 52 -4.64 -3.73 -23.34
CA VAL A 52 -5.88 -3.21 -22.76
C VAL A 52 -5.91 -3.35 -21.24
N VAL A 53 -5.17 -4.28 -20.68
CA VAL A 53 -5.16 -4.59 -19.24
C VAL A 53 -3.76 -4.48 -18.67
N ALA A 54 -3.62 -3.72 -17.61
CA ALA A 54 -2.36 -3.57 -16.89
C ALA A 54 -2.56 -3.84 -15.40
N HIS A 55 -1.55 -4.47 -14.79
CA HIS A 55 -1.55 -4.80 -13.38
C HIS A 55 -1.39 -3.53 -12.52
N ARG A 56 -2.06 -3.49 -11.35
CA ARG A 56 -2.11 -2.30 -10.48
C ARG A 56 -1.71 -2.57 -9.03
N SER A 57 -1.51 -3.81 -8.62
CA SER A 57 -1.39 -4.18 -7.20
C SER A 57 -0.23 -5.09 -6.82
N THR A 58 0.84 -5.13 -7.61
CA THR A 58 2.01 -6.01 -7.37
C THR A 58 2.51 -5.97 -5.92
N LEU A 59 2.47 -4.79 -5.27
CA LEU A 59 2.95 -4.62 -3.90
C LEU A 59 2.10 -5.34 -2.85
N VAL A 60 0.81 -5.55 -3.12
CA VAL A 60 -0.15 -6.13 -2.17
C VAL A 60 -0.77 -7.44 -2.60
N ASP A 61 -0.49 -7.92 -3.81
CA ASP A 61 -1.08 -9.12 -4.40
C ASP A 61 -1.05 -10.33 -3.48
N ARG A 62 0.12 -10.62 -2.93
CA ARG A 62 0.30 -11.79 -2.09
C ARG A 62 -0.70 -11.82 -0.93
N LYS A 63 -1.00 -10.66 -0.36
CA LYS A 63 -1.92 -10.53 0.77
C LYS A 63 -3.36 -10.48 0.28
N LEU A 64 -3.63 -9.72 -0.75
CA LEU A 64 -4.95 -9.53 -1.33
C LEU A 64 -5.52 -10.83 -1.90
N ILE A 65 -4.74 -11.57 -2.71
CA ILE A 65 -5.16 -12.82 -3.35
C ILE A 65 -5.32 -13.96 -2.33
N SER A 66 -4.51 -13.96 -1.26
CA SER A 66 -4.62 -14.98 -0.22
C SER A 66 -5.84 -14.82 0.70
N ASN A 67 -6.51 -13.67 0.67
CA ASN A 67 -7.69 -13.43 1.48
C ASN A 67 -8.91 -14.10 0.87
N THR A 68 -9.49 -15.08 1.56
CA THR A 68 -10.64 -15.87 1.07
C THR A 68 -11.94 -15.07 0.93
N ALA A 69 -12.02 -13.89 1.55
CA ALA A 69 -13.18 -13.00 1.50
C ALA A 69 -13.23 -12.12 0.24
N TYR A 70 -12.32 -12.31 -0.72
CA TYR A 70 -12.27 -11.49 -1.94
C TYR A 70 -13.56 -11.52 -2.78
N LYS A 71 -14.38 -12.57 -2.65
CA LYS A 71 -15.67 -12.68 -3.37
C LYS A 71 -16.71 -11.65 -2.92
N ASP A 72 -16.60 -11.22 -1.67
CA ASP A 72 -17.47 -10.22 -1.05
C ASP A 72 -16.78 -8.85 -0.98
N MET A 73 -15.79 -8.65 -1.85
CA MET A 73 -15.01 -7.42 -1.94
C MET A 73 -15.91 -6.23 -2.26
N VAL A 74 -15.66 -5.12 -1.57
CA VAL A 74 -16.32 -3.83 -1.82
C VAL A 74 -15.29 -2.81 -2.24
N LEU A 75 -15.57 -2.07 -3.31
CA LEU A 75 -14.72 -0.99 -3.81
C LEU A 75 -15.41 0.36 -3.60
N ALA A 76 -14.62 1.35 -3.24
CA ALA A 76 -15.07 2.73 -3.18
C ALA A 76 -13.92 3.67 -3.56
N GLU A 77 -14.27 4.80 -4.17
CA GLU A 77 -13.34 5.91 -4.36
C GLU A 77 -13.66 7.00 -3.34
N TRP A 78 -12.65 7.49 -2.62
CA TRP A 78 -12.80 8.54 -1.63
C TRP A 78 -11.51 9.34 -1.50
N GLU A 79 -11.61 10.68 -1.65
CA GLU A 79 -10.50 11.63 -1.51
C GLU A 79 -9.26 11.31 -2.37
N GLY A 80 -9.46 10.72 -3.55
CA GLY A 80 -8.37 10.32 -4.45
C GLY A 80 -7.75 8.97 -4.13
N TYR A 81 -8.33 8.22 -3.18
CA TYR A 81 -7.94 6.85 -2.88
C TYR A 81 -8.95 5.87 -3.44
N LEU A 82 -8.46 4.80 -4.03
CA LEU A 82 -9.24 3.58 -4.22
C LEU A 82 -9.18 2.76 -2.93
N LEU A 83 -10.33 2.53 -2.30
CA LEU A 83 -10.44 1.68 -1.14
C LEU A 83 -10.98 0.31 -1.56
N VAL A 84 -10.22 -0.72 -1.22
CA VAL A 84 -10.55 -2.12 -1.48
C VAL A 84 -10.80 -2.80 -0.14
N PHE A 85 -12.07 -3.01 0.20
CA PHE A 85 -12.48 -3.67 1.43
C PHE A 85 -12.60 -5.16 1.19
N VAL A 86 -11.90 -5.97 1.98
CA VAL A 86 -11.93 -7.43 1.95
C VAL A 86 -12.12 -7.95 3.37
N GLY A 87 -13.36 -8.22 3.76
CA GLY A 87 -13.70 -8.49 5.15
C GLY A 87 -13.45 -7.27 6.05
N ASN A 88 -12.56 -7.38 7.01
CA ASN A 88 -12.13 -6.29 7.88
C ASN A 88 -10.79 -5.65 7.48
N GLU A 89 -10.22 -6.06 6.36
CA GLU A 89 -9.01 -5.49 5.80
C GLU A 89 -9.35 -4.44 4.75
N VAL A 90 -8.58 -3.35 4.70
CA VAL A 90 -8.73 -2.30 3.71
C VAL A 90 -7.38 -2.04 3.06
N TYR A 91 -7.35 -2.13 1.76
CA TYR A 91 -6.21 -1.76 0.96
C TYR A 91 -6.54 -0.44 0.27
N LEU A 92 -5.66 0.53 0.39
CA LEU A 92 -5.84 1.85 -0.19
C LEU A 92 -4.79 2.07 -1.27
N ALA A 93 -5.23 2.35 -2.49
CA ALA A 93 -4.36 2.80 -3.57
C ALA A 93 -4.42 4.32 -3.68
N ASP A 94 -3.27 4.99 -3.69
CA ASP A 94 -3.19 6.44 -3.90
C ASP A 94 -3.01 6.75 -5.39
N SER A 95 -3.98 7.41 -5.99
CA SER A 95 -3.89 7.83 -7.39
C SER A 95 -2.89 8.95 -7.65
N ARG A 96 -2.51 9.68 -6.61
CA ARG A 96 -1.56 10.80 -6.67
C ARG A 96 -0.11 10.31 -6.58
N ALA A 97 0.10 9.11 -6.04
CA ALA A 97 1.39 8.47 -5.88
C ALA A 97 1.46 7.23 -6.76
N VAL A 98 1.69 7.45 -8.04
CA VAL A 98 1.88 6.38 -9.02
C VAL A 98 3.35 6.23 -9.33
N PHE A 99 3.78 5.01 -9.58
CA PHE A 99 5.14 4.73 -10.04
C PHE A 99 5.09 3.82 -11.28
N THR A 100 6.14 3.88 -12.07
CA THR A 100 6.27 3.02 -13.24
C THR A 100 7.06 1.77 -12.86
N ASN A 101 6.44 0.62 -13.07
CA ASN A 101 7.08 -0.68 -12.91
C ASN A 101 7.08 -1.38 -14.28
N GLU A 102 8.28 -1.62 -14.81
CA GLU A 102 8.53 -2.09 -16.18
C GLU A 102 7.85 -1.22 -17.24
N ASP A 103 6.77 -1.30 -17.73
CA ASP A 103 6.07 -0.41 -18.67
C ASP A 103 4.65 -0.08 -18.19
N HIS A 104 4.36 -0.37 -16.91
CA HIS A 104 3.03 -0.19 -16.35
C HIS A 104 3.02 0.82 -15.22
N ILE A 105 1.91 1.55 -15.10
CA ILE A 105 1.64 2.41 -13.95
C ILE A 105 1.07 1.54 -12.84
N GLU A 106 1.66 1.60 -11.66
CA GLU A 106 1.16 1.01 -10.43
C GLU A 106 0.87 2.08 -9.39
N TYR A 107 -0.02 1.77 -8.45
CA TYR A 107 -0.33 2.65 -7.31
C TYR A 107 0.55 2.33 -6.11
N GLU A 108 0.80 3.34 -5.29
CA GLU A 108 1.25 3.09 -3.93
C GLU A 108 0.09 2.59 -3.09
N TRP A 109 0.37 1.57 -2.27
CA TRP A 109 -0.64 0.89 -1.50
C TRP A 109 -0.40 1.05 0.00
N PHE A 110 -1.49 1.36 0.73
CA PHE A 110 -1.55 1.39 2.18
C PHE A 110 -2.49 0.30 2.68
N TYR A 111 -2.36 -0.05 3.94
CA TYR A 111 -3.16 -1.10 4.54
C TYR A 111 -3.73 -0.63 5.87
N TRP A 112 -5.05 -0.78 6.03
CA TRP A 112 -5.74 -0.60 7.29
C TRP A 112 -6.41 -1.89 7.72
N ARG A 113 -6.64 -2.02 9.01
CA ARG A 113 -7.44 -3.09 9.58
C ARG A 113 -8.54 -2.46 10.44
N LEU A 114 -9.78 -2.79 10.12
CA LEU A 114 -10.95 -2.35 10.85
C LEU A 114 -11.33 -3.40 11.89
N ASP A 115 -12.09 -3.00 12.91
CA ASP A 115 -12.61 -3.92 13.92
C ASP A 115 -13.76 -4.77 13.39
N LYS A 116 -14.39 -4.34 12.26
CA LYS A 116 -15.58 -4.94 11.71
C LYS A 116 -15.44 -5.26 10.24
N GLU A 117 -16.11 -6.34 9.80
CA GLU A 117 -16.20 -6.72 8.40
C GLU A 117 -17.11 -5.76 7.63
N VAL A 118 -16.61 -5.23 6.53
CA VAL A 118 -17.33 -4.31 5.64
C VAL A 118 -18.11 -5.09 4.59
N THR A 119 -19.37 -4.75 4.41
CA THR A 119 -20.25 -5.35 3.42
C THR A 119 -20.74 -4.38 2.35
N SER A 120 -20.60 -3.09 2.60
CA SER A 120 -20.95 -2.05 1.62
C SER A 120 -20.18 -0.76 1.92
N ALA A 121 -19.89 0.00 0.89
CA ALA A 121 -19.31 1.32 1.02
C ALA A 121 -19.86 2.26 -0.06
N LYS A 122 -20.12 3.51 0.31
CA LYS A 122 -20.62 4.52 -0.62
C LYS A 122 -20.17 5.90 -0.17
N VAL A 123 -19.69 6.67 -1.12
CA VAL A 123 -19.41 8.10 -0.90
C VAL A 123 -20.64 8.93 -1.26
N HIS A 124 -21.04 9.80 -0.37
CA HIS A 124 -22.11 10.76 -0.57
C HIS A 124 -21.71 12.10 0.01
N ASN A 125 -21.77 13.16 -0.81
CA ASN A 125 -21.36 14.52 -0.44
C ASN A 125 -19.95 14.59 0.21
N GLY A 126 -18.98 13.85 -0.35
CA GLY A 126 -17.61 13.81 0.13
C GLY A 126 -17.39 12.93 1.39
N THR A 127 -18.45 12.43 2.00
CA THR A 127 -18.36 11.55 3.18
C THR A 127 -18.45 10.10 2.75
N LEU A 128 -17.51 9.29 3.25
CA LEU A 128 -17.52 7.84 3.04
C LEU A 128 -18.39 7.17 4.11
N TYR A 129 -19.44 6.49 3.68
CA TYR A 129 -20.31 5.65 4.50
C TYR A 129 -19.94 4.19 4.30
N VAL A 130 -19.82 3.48 5.40
CA VAL A 130 -19.41 2.07 5.43
C VAL A 130 -20.45 1.25 6.20
N GLY A 131 -21.08 0.30 5.53
CA GLY A 131 -21.97 -0.67 6.16
C GLY A 131 -21.18 -1.92 6.54
N THR A 132 -21.50 -2.47 7.71
CA THR A 132 -20.81 -3.63 8.27
C THR A 132 -21.71 -4.83 8.44
N LYS A 133 -21.13 -6.01 8.53
CA LYS A 133 -21.83 -7.30 8.60
C LYS A 133 -22.76 -7.45 9.82
N ASP A 134 -22.46 -6.73 10.90
CA ASP A 134 -23.32 -6.67 12.10
C ASP A 134 -24.49 -5.68 11.97
N GLY A 135 -24.70 -5.11 10.78
CA GLY A 135 -25.79 -4.17 10.49
C GLY A 135 -25.51 -2.72 10.88
N GLY A 136 -24.27 -2.41 11.30
CA GLY A 136 -23.85 -1.05 11.60
C GLY A 136 -23.63 -0.20 10.36
N LEU A 137 -23.87 1.11 10.46
CA LEU A 137 -23.51 2.11 9.47
C LEU A 137 -22.54 3.11 10.12
N TYR A 138 -21.39 3.28 9.53
CA TYR A 138 -20.32 4.13 10.03
C TYR A 138 -19.87 5.12 8.96
N THR A 139 -19.30 6.24 9.41
CA THR A 139 -18.61 7.19 8.54
C THR A 139 -17.14 7.18 8.87
N LEU A 140 -16.27 7.18 7.86
CA LEU A 140 -14.87 7.53 8.08
C LEU A 140 -14.80 9.06 8.14
N THR A 141 -14.43 9.55 9.29
CA THR A 141 -14.23 10.99 9.54
C THR A 141 -12.88 11.15 10.23
N ASP A 142 -12.28 12.33 10.10
CA ASP A 142 -11.04 12.67 10.80
C ASP A 142 -11.32 12.78 12.31
N HIS A 143 -11.36 11.62 12.97
CA HIS A 143 -11.50 11.58 14.42
C HIS A 143 -10.13 11.79 15.06
N LYS A 144 -10.11 12.61 16.11
CA LYS A 144 -8.92 12.86 16.95
C LYS A 144 -8.55 11.65 17.83
N ALA A 145 -9.06 10.46 17.54
CA ALA A 145 -8.69 9.26 18.26
C ALA A 145 -7.27 8.85 17.88
N ASN A 146 -6.49 8.48 18.89
CA ASN A 146 -5.17 7.93 18.67
C ASN A 146 -5.31 6.55 18.02
N VAL A 147 -4.68 6.38 16.86
CA VAL A 147 -4.67 5.12 16.11
C VAL A 147 -3.26 4.59 16.10
N GLU A 148 -3.11 3.32 16.47
CA GLU A 148 -1.84 2.62 16.30
C GLU A 148 -1.49 2.58 14.82
N SER A 149 -0.33 3.11 14.48
CA SER A 149 0.16 3.15 13.11
C SER A 149 1.63 2.75 13.03
N TYR A 150 2.02 2.14 11.93
CA TYR A 150 3.42 1.81 11.69
C TYR A 150 3.76 1.79 10.21
N TRP A 151 5.02 2.04 9.93
CA TRP A 151 5.63 1.87 8.63
C TRP A 151 6.87 0.98 8.74
N VAL A 152 7.03 0.04 7.79
CA VAL A 152 8.16 -0.90 7.76
C VAL A 152 8.89 -0.75 6.44
N THR A 153 10.19 -0.52 6.50
CA THR A 153 11.01 -0.47 5.28
C THR A 153 11.07 -1.83 4.59
N PRO A 154 11.30 -1.88 3.28
CA PRO A 154 11.74 -3.10 2.63
C PRO A 154 13.02 -3.65 3.29
N LYS A 155 13.33 -4.94 3.08
CA LYS A 155 14.63 -5.52 3.46
C LYS A 155 15.74 -4.85 2.64
N ASP A 156 16.57 -4.04 3.30
CA ASP A 156 17.70 -3.38 2.63
C ASP A 156 18.95 -4.27 2.69
N LYS A 157 19.46 -4.61 1.52
CA LYS A 157 20.71 -5.37 1.31
C LYS A 157 21.86 -4.47 0.87
N PHE A 158 21.68 -3.15 0.81
CA PHE A 158 22.66 -2.14 0.41
C PHE A 158 23.34 -2.47 -0.92
N LYS A 159 22.60 -2.97 -1.91
CA LYS A 159 23.09 -3.45 -3.21
C LYS A 159 24.10 -4.63 -3.15
N TYR A 160 24.47 -5.11 -1.95
CA TYR A 160 25.45 -6.19 -1.75
C TYR A 160 24.87 -7.34 -0.92
N PRO A 161 24.00 -8.18 -1.52
CA PRO A 161 23.27 -9.22 -0.78
C PRO A 161 24.18 -10.31 -0.16
N HIS A 162 25.39 -10.48 -0.71
CA HIS A 162 26.34 -11.52 -0.27
C HIS A 162 27.41 -11.01 0.70
N MET A 163 27.41 -9.73 1.04
CA MET A 163 28.39 -9.14 1.92
C MET A 163 27.81 -8.91 3.31
N GLN A 164 28.64 -9.05 4.34
CA GLN A 164 28.28 -8.63 5.69
C GLN A 164 28.37 -7.10 5.81
N LYS A 165 27.43 -6.53 6.54
CA LYS A 165 27.36 -5.10 6.85
C LYS A 165 27.41 -4.89 8.36
N THR A 166 27.78 -3.69 8.74
CA THR A 166 27.72 -3.25 10.14
C THR A 166 27.24 -1.81 10.13
N THR A 167 26.28 -1.46 10.95
CA THR A 167 25.84 -0.06 11.07
C THR A 167 26.98 0.82 11.61
N ASN A 168 27.00 2.07 11.17
CA ASN A 168 27.91 3.06 11.73
C ASN A 168 27.46 3.48 13.15
N LYS A 169 28.17 4.47 13.76
CA LYS A 169 27.84 4.99 15.10
C LYS A 169 26.48 5.69 15.17
N ARG A 170 26.00 6.25 14.04
CA ARG A 170 24.70 6.95 13.97
C ARG A 170 23.54 5.97 13.79
N GLY A 171 23.78 4.85 13.09
CA GLY A 171 22.74 3.86 12.81
C GLY A 171 21.72 4.38 11.81
N CYS A 172 20.54 4.74 12.29
CA CYS A 172 19.45 5.33 11.51
C CYS A 172 19.28 6.80 11.90
N VAL A 173 19.21 7.67 10.90
CA VAL A 173 18.84 9.09 11.03
C VAL A 173 17.50 9.24 10.33
N ALA A 174 16.51 9.80 11.00
CA ALA A 174 15.19 10.04 10.42
C ALA A 174 14.72 11.47 10.74
N GLU A 175 14.00 12.05 9.78
CA GLU A 175 13.30 13.32 9.92
C GLU A 175 11.82 13.03 10.09
N ALA A 176 11.25 13.52 11.19
CA ALA A 176 9.87 13.18 11.54
C ALA A 176 9.26 14.18 12.51
N THR A 177 7.95 14.10 12.68
CA THR A 177 7.22 14.84 13.72
C THR A 177 6.30 13.91 14.51
N GLY A 178 6.15 14.14 15.81
CA GLY A 178 5.28 13.37 16.71
C GLY A 178 6.04 12.41 17.62
N ASP A 179 5.32 11.45 18.19
CA ASP A 179 5.90 10.41 19.06
C ASP A 179 6.19 9.17 18.21
N ILE A 180 7.42 8.65 18.29
CA ILE A 180 7.84 7.55 17.41
C ILE A 180 8.69 6.55 18.18
N ALA A 181 8.34 5.28 18.10
CA ALA A 181 9.17 4.16 18.50
C ALA A 181 9.81 3.52 17.26
N VAL A 182 11.12 3.31 17.30
CA VAL A 182 11.88 2.75 16.19
C VAL A 182 12.38 1.37 16.56
N TYR A 183 12.12 0.43 15.68
CA TYR A 183 12.58 -0.96 15.81
C TYR A 183 13.48 -1.33 14.64
N ALA A 184 14.42 -2.19 14.87
CA ALA A 184 15.25 -2.80 13.83
C ALA A 184 15.12 -4.31 13.84
N LYS A 185 15.08 -4.89 12.66
CA LYS A 185 15.14 -6.32 12.42
C LYS A 185 16.34 -6.63 11.55
N LEU A 186 17.25 -7.46 12.04
CA LEU A 186 18.44 -7.90 11.33
C LEU A 186 18.21 -9.32 10.83
N GLU A 187 18.29 -9.51 9.52
CA GLU A 187 18.04 -10.82 8.88
C GLU A 187 16.64 -11.39 9.26
N ASP A 188 16.57 -12.61 9.74
CA ASP A 188 15.32 -13.28 10.10
C ASP A 188 15.01 -13.26 11.61
N THR A 189 15.65 -12.33 12.36
CA THR A 189 15.32 -12.12 13.80
C THR A 189 13.99 -11.37 13.96
N ASP A 190 13.54 -11.21 15.18
CA ASP A 190 12.39 -10.35 15.49
C ASP A 190 12.78 -8.86 15.48
N PHE A 191 11.79 -7.99 15.45
CA PHE A 191 11.99 -6.55 15.60
C PHE A 191 12.39 -6.22 17.04
N GLU A 192 13.60 -5.68 17.22
CA GLU A 192 14.11 -5.20 18.50
C GLU A 192 13.93 -3.66 18.57
N LEU A 193 13.42 -3.14 19.69
CA LEU A 193 13.32 -1.70 19.94
C LEU A 193 14.73 -1.09 20.02
N ILE A 194 14.96 -0.03 19.23
CA ILE A 194 16.24 0.68 19.17
C ILE A 194 16.16 2.13 19.65
N GLY A 195 14.97 2.68 19.81
CA GLY A 195 14.76 4.01 20.36
C GLY A 195 13.28 4.38 20.47
N GLU A 196 12.98 5.23 21.46
CA GLU A 196 11.69 5.89 21.63
C GLU A 196 11.93 7.39 21.73
N TYR A 197 11.15 8.15 20.99
CA TYR A 197 11.29 9.60 20.84
C TYR A 197 9.93 10.24 20.97
N ASN A 198 9.81 11.19 21.89
CA ASN A 198 8.56 11.91 22.14
C ASN A 198 8.67 13.35 21.65
N ASN A 199 7.59 13.87 21.09
CA ASN A 199 7.48 15.24 20.58
C ASN A 199 8.62 15.60 19.60
N VAL A 200 8.94 14.69 18.71
CA VAL A 200 9.93 14.95 17.64
C VAL A 200 9.38 16.07 16.74
N THR A 201 10.22 17.00 16.36
CA THR A 201 9.88 18.12 15.45
C THR A 201 10.85 18.26 14.30
N ASP A 202 11.89 17.41 14.24
CA ASP A 202 12.98 17.49 13.27
C ASP A 202 13.71 16.14 13.22
N TYR A 203 15.01 16.15 13.07
CA TYR A 203 15.83 14.93 12.98
C TYR A 203 16.06 14.27 14.34
N PHE A 204 16.05 12.95 14.32
CA PHE A 204 16.53 12.12 15.43
C PHE A 204 17.45 11.00 14.96
N VAL A 205 18.20 10.44 15.90
CA VAL A 205 19.19 9.40 15.61
C VAL A 205 18.92 8.18 16.48
N SER A 206 18.57 7.06 15.82
CA SER A 206 18.42 5.76 16.47
C SER A 206 19.69 4.91 16.30
N ARG A 207 20.32 4.57 17.42
CA ARG A 207 21.54 3.75 17.41
C ARG A 207 21.19 2.28 17.32
N ILE A 208 21.65 1.63 16.25
CA ILE A 208 21.54 0.19 16.11
C ILE A 208 22.78 -0.46 16.74
N LYS A 209 22.60 -1.45 17.63
CA LYS A 209 23.71 -2.19 18.21
C LYS A 209 24.59 -2.76 17.11
N ARG A 210 25.92 -2.60 17.20
CA ARG A 210 26.88 -3.10 16.23
C ARG A 210 26.82 -4.64 16.14
N LYS A 211 25.93 -5.14 15.30
CA LYS A 211 25.88 -6.56 14.89
C LYS A 211 26.25 -6.63 13.41
N LYS A 212 26.83 -7.74 13.00
CA LYS A 212 27.02 -8.03 11.57
C LYS A 212 25.71 -8.58 11.04
N PHE A 213 25.29 -8.12 9.86
CA PHE A 213 24.04 -8.53 9.22
C PHE A 213 24.18 -8.55 7.69
N LYS A 214 23.28 -9.24 7.00
CA LYS A 214 23.18 -9.27 5.55
C LYS A 214 22.11 -8.31 5.04
N ASP A 215 21.01 -8.24 5.76
CA ASP A 215 19.92 -7.31 5.47
C ASP A 215 19.32 -6.76 6.78
N ILE A 216 18.64 -5.65 6.64
CA ILE A 216 17.99 -4.94 7.74
C ILE A 216 16.63 -4.42 7.31
N GLN A 217 15.68 -4.41 8.23
CA GLN A 217 14.43 -3.67 8.12
C GLN A 217 14.28 -2.77 9.33
N LEU A 218 13.71 -1.60 9.12
CA LEU A 218 13.31 -0.69 10.18
C LEU A 218 11.79 -0.65 10.26
N LYS A 219 11.26 -0.55 11.47
CA LYS A 219 9.85 -0.30 11.74
C LYS A 219 9.74 0.97 12.56
N PHE A 220 8.96 1.93 12.09
CA PHE A 220 8.57 3.13 12.78
C PHE A 220 7.13 2.95 13.25
N HIS A 221 6.87 3.17 14.51
CA HIS A 221 5.60 2.86 15.14
C HIS A 221 5.18 4.01 16.04
N SER A 222 3.89 4.31 16.05
CA SER A 222 3.30 5.27 16.97
C SER A 222 1.87 4.89 17.32
N ASN A 223 1.44 5.26 18.52
CA ASN A 223 0.05 5.22 18.96
C ASN A 223 -0.65 6.58 18.77
N THR A 224 0.06 7.58 18.26
CA THR A 224 -0.45 8.92 17.99
C THR A 224 -0.18 9.30 16.54
N ARG A 225 -0.69 10.44 16.11
CA ARG A 225 -0.37 10.97 14.78
C ARG A 225 1.12 11.31 14.71
N PHE A 226 1.78 10.81 13.67
CA PHE A 226 3.16 11.17 13.35
C PHE A 226 3.33 11.38 11.85
N SER A 227 4.36 12.09 11.43
CA SER A 227 4.83 12.10 10.06
C SER A 227 6.28 11.62 9.99
N LEU A 228 6.65 10.98 8.90
CA LEU A 228 8.01 10.53 8.62
C LEU A 228 8.38 11.03 7.22
N GLU A 229 9.34 11.96 7.14
CA GLU A 229 9.69 12.64 5.90
C GLU A 229 10.89 12.00 5.21
N SER A 230 11.89 11.62 6.01
CA SER A 230 13.08 10.97 5.47
C SER A 230 13.66 9.94 6.43
N VAL A 231 14.28 8.90 5.87
CA VAL A 231 15.02 7.88 6.63
C VAL A 231 16.35 7.61 5.93
N THR A 232 17.43 7.81 6.64
CA THR A 232 18.78 7.50 6.18
C THR A 232 19.40 6.42 7.07
N LEU A 233 19.84 5.33 6.46
CA LEU A 233 20.53 4.25 7.12
C LEU A 233 21.96 4.13 6.55
N GLU A 234 22.95 4.26 7.40
CA GLU A 234 24.36 4.14 7.01
C GLU A 234 24.95 2.82 7.50
N ALA A 235 25.56 2.10 6.58
CA ALA A 235 26.23 0.84 6.90
C ALA A 235 27.63 0.76 6.27
N TRP A 236 28.57 0.14 7.00
CA TRP A 236 29.86 -0.28 6.49
C TRP A 236 29.72 -1.64 5.82
N ILE A 237 30.20 -1.75 4.59
CA ILE A 237 30.20 -3.00 3.85
C ILE A 237 31.51 -3.73 4.15
N GLY A 238 31.42 -4.91 4.74
CA GLY A 238 32.56 -5.77 5.09
C GLY A 238 32.93 -6.76 3.99
N GLY A 239 33.80 -7.70 4.31
CA GLY A 239 34.22 -8.77 3.39
C GLY A 239 33.12 -9.77 3.08
N TYR A 240 33.36 -10.63 2.07
CA TYR A 240 32.46 -11.71 1.70
C TYR A 240 32.20 -12.68 2.87
N ILE A 241 31.01 -13.22 2.91
CA ILE A 241 30.68 -14.29 3.85
C ILE A 241 31.52 -15.50 3.45
N LYS A 242 32.45 -15.91 4.32
CA LYS A 242 33.07 -17.22 4.16
C LYS A 242 32.01 -18.27 4.40
N ARG A 243 31.76 -19.11 3.39
CA ARG A 243 30.97 -20.31 3.52
C ARG A 243 31.71 -21.37 4.32
#